data_9f2960a8932335f707c756ad72deb4c4
#
_entry.id   9f2960a8932335f707c756ad72deb4c4
#
_cell.length_a   1.000
_cell.length_b   1.000
_cell.length_c   1.000
_cell.angle_alpha   90.00
_cell.angle_beta   90.00
_cell.angle_gamma   90.00
#
_symmetry.space_group_name_H-M   'P 1'
#
loop_
_entity.id
_entity.type
_entity.pdbx_description
1 polymer ?
#
loop_
_entity_poly.entity_id
_entity_poly.type
_entity_poly.pdbx_seq_one_letter_code
_entity_poly.pdbx_strand_id
1 'polypeptide(L)'
;VYKRQILQSNHILALKTLGIKNIKVKKIPNILFFSTGKEITNQENIPNWKVRNSNSYYIKSKVKNFLFNFFDGGILRDRDELVFEKKIKKILHSKIDIIITSGAVSAGKFDFVPRIIKKFNLSNHFKSVAIRPGKPILFAKIKGKQKAIFGLPGNPISSAACFRFFVYPYLESLLGIEAVSYTHLRAHETY
;
A
#
# COMPACT_ATOMS: atom_id res chain seq x y z
N VAL A 1 -23.53 -18.69 -2.60
CA VAL A 1 -22.85 -19.00 -3.49
C VAL A 1 -21.69 -18.10 -3.95
N TYR A 2 -21.01 -18.34 -5.01
CA TYR A 2 -19.70 -17.84 -5.40
C TYR A 2 -19.65 -16.37 -5.90
N LYS A 3 -20.23 -15.44 -5.16
CA LYS A 3 -20.03 -14.01 -5.42
C LYS A 3 -18.63 -13.58 -4.94
N ARG A 4 -17.90 -12.82 -5.77
CA ARG A 4 -16.59 -12.23 -5.45
C ARG A 4 -15.36 -13.13 -5.69
N GLN A 5 -15.45 -14.06 -6.62
CA GLN A 5 -14.30 -14.86 -7.07
C GLN A 5 -13.39 -14.05 -8.01
N ILE A 6 -12.10 -14.38 -7.99
CA ILE A 6 -11.18 -13.99 -9.05
C ILE A 6 -11.52 -14.82 -10.29
N LEU A 7 -11.79 -14.16 -11.41
CA LEU A 7 -12.05 -14.84 -12.67
C LEU A 7 -10.80 -15.51 -13.19
N GLN A 8 -10.91 -16.80 -13.43
CA GLN A 8 -9.88 -17.65 -14.02
C GLN A 8 -10.30 -18.07 -15.43
N SER A 9 -9.39 -18.71 -16.19
CA SER A 9 -9.64 -19.13 -17.57
C SER A 9 -10.87 -20.06 -17.73
N ASN A 10 -11.09 -20.96 -16.77
CA ASN A 10 -12.26 -21.86 -16.75
C ASN A 10 -13.59 -21.08 -16.60
N HIS A 11 -13.61 -20.01 -15.79
CA HIS A 11 -14.79 -19.15 -15.66
C HIS A 11 -15.07 -18.38 -16.96
N ILE A 12 -14.02 -17.93 -17.65
CA ILE A 12 -14.15 -17.26 -18.94
C ILE A 12 -14.69 -18.22 -19.98
N LEU A 13 -14.19 -19.47 -20.00
CA LEU A 13 -14.70 -20.52 -20.89
C LEU A 13 -16.21 -20.73 -20.67
N ALA A 14 -16.63 -20.97 -19.44
CA ALA A 14 -18.04 -21.17 -19.09
C ALA A 14 -18.92 -19.98 -19.51
N LEU A 15 -18.50 -18.76 -19.20
CA LEU A 15 -19.22 -17.54 -19.61
C LEU A 15 -19.39 -17.42 -21.12
N LYS A 16 -18.35 -17.76 -21.89
CA LYS A 16 -18.38 -17.72 -23.36
C LYS A 16 -19.24 -18.83 -23.94
N THR A 17 -19.21 -20.02 -23.38
CA THR A 17 -20.10 -21.14 -23.76
C THR A 17 -21.58 -20.76 -23.58
N LEU A 18 -21.88 -20.03 -22.50
CA LEU A 18 -23.24 -19.51 -22.21
C LEU A 18 -23.60 -18.27 -23.04
N GLY A 19 -22.74 -17.78 -23.94
CA GLY A 19 -22.99 -16.60 -24.75
C GLY A 19 -22.91 -15.27 -24.01
N ILE A 20 -22.44 -15.25 -22.77
CA ILE A 20 -22.33 -14.04 -21.94
C ILE A 20 -21.16 -13.20 -22.46
N LYS A 21 -21.47 -12.04 -23.04
CA LYS A 21 -20.46 -11.14 -23.63
C LYS A 21 -19.82 -10.20 -22.62
N ASN A 22 -20.58 -9.66 -21.68
CA ASN A 22 -20.13 -8.64 -20.72
C ASN A 22 -20.53 -9.01 -19.30
N ILE A 23 -19.62 -8.79 -18.38
CA ILE A 23 -19.84 -8.97 -16.94
C ILE A 23 -19.32 -7.75 -16.16
N LYS A 24 -19.96 -7.43 -15.07
CA LYS A 24 -19.49 -6.39 -14.15
C LYS A 24 -18.46 -6.97 -13.19
N VAL A 25 -17.27 -6.41 -13.16
CA VAL A 25 -16.18 -6.80 -12.26
C VAL A 25 -15.73 -5.63 -11.39
N LYS A 26 -15.05 -5.90 -10.29
CA LYS A 26 -14.38 -4.88 -9.49
C LYS A 26 -13.20 -4.29 -10.27
N LYS A 27 -13.03 -2.97 -10.19
CA LYS A 27 -11.86 -2.29 -10.75
C LYS A 27 -10.61 -2.71 -9.96
N ILE A 28 -9.52 -2.96 -10.67
CA ILE A 28 -8.20 -3.18 -10.08
C ILE A 28 -7.69 -1.85 -9.49
N PRO A 29 -7.38 -1.77 -8.19
CA PRO A 29 -6.85 -0.55 -7.59
C PRO A 29 -5.44 -0.23 -8.07
N ASN A 30 -5.16 1.07 -8.20
CA ASN A 30 -3.85 1.62 -8.54
C ASN A 30 -3.15 2.09 -7.25
N ILE A 31 -1.99 1.52 -6.96
CA ILE A 31 -1.17 1.84 -5.79
C ILE A 31 0.04 2.65 -6.23
N LEU A 32 0.25 3.80 -5.61
CA LEU A 32 1.45 4.60 -5.77
C LEU A 32 2.28 4.55 -4.49
N PHE A 33 3.52 4.12 -4.60
CA PHE A 33 4.43 3.95 -3.48
C PHE A 33 5.55 5.01 -3.51
N PHE A 34 5.88 5.55 -2.34
CA PHE A 34 7.03 6.42 -2.13
C PHE A 34 7.91 5.88 -1.01
N SER A 35 9.19 5.75 -1.24
CA SER A 35 10.19 5.61 -0.17
C SER A 35 10.54 6.99 0.37
N THR A 36 10.71 7.13 1.68
CA THR A 36 11.10 8.41 2.29
C THR A 36 12.32 8.21 3.19
N GLY A 37 13.25 9.15 3.10
CA GLY A 37 14.49 9.16 3.88
C GLY A 37 15.70 9.59 3.05
N LYS A 38 16.56 10.41 3.64
CA LYS A 38 17.80 10.86 2.99
C LYS A 38 18.82 9.73 2.80
N GLU A 39 18.72 8.71 3.65
CA GLU A 39 19.58 7.52 3.66
C GLU A 39 19.20 6.52 2.56
N ILE A 40 17.98 6.58 2.04
CA ILE A 40 17.49 5.59 1.07
C ILE A 40 18.08 5.83 -0.32
N THR A 41 18.46 4.76 -1.00
CA THR A 41 19.01 4.82 -2.36
C THR A 41 18.68 3.57 -3.18
N ASN A 42 18.64 3.75 -4.51
CA ASN A 42 18.54 2.67 -5.49
C ASN A 42 19.87 2.34 -6.17
N GLN A 43 20.96 3.03 -5.80
CA GLN A 43 22.30 2.81 -6.37
C GLN A 43 22.88 1.47 -5.90
N GLU A 44 23.68 0.83 -6.74
CA GLU A 44 24.37 -0.42 -6.40
C GLU A 44 25.53 -0.19 -5.44
N ASN A 45 26.38 0.76 -5.75
CA ASN A 45 27.49 1.17 -4.90
C ASN A 45 27.04 2.28 -3.95
N ILE A 46 26.98 1.96 -2.67
CA ILE A 46 26.46 2.87 -1.65
C ILE A 46 27.48 3.12 -0.54
N PRO A 47 27.60 4.36 -0.05
CA PRO A 47 28.33 4.66 1.17
C PRO A 47 27.72 3.95 2.39
N ASN A 48 28.54 3.69 3.41
CA ASN A 48 28.12 2.96 4.62
C ASN A 48 26.94 3.59 5.38
N TRP A 49 26.66 4.87 5.19
CA TRP A 49 25.55 5.57 5.82
C TRP A 49 24.24 5.49 5.04
N LYS A 50 24.24 4.94 3.82
CA LYS A 50 23.03 4.75 3.03
C LYS A 50 22.47 3.34 3.14
N VAL A 51 21.18 3.21 2.91
CA VAL A 51 20.44 1.95 2.96
C VAL A 51 19.74 1.72 1.62
N ARG A 52 19.74 0.48 1.14
CA ARG A 52 19.04 0.09 -0.08
C ARG A 52 17.52 0.18 0.10
N ASN A 53 16.85 0.63 -0.95
CA ASN A 53 15.39 0.74 -0.99
C ASN A 53 14.71 -0.65 -1.06
N SER A 54 14.75 -1.41 0.03
CA SER A 54 14.17 -2.75 0.09
C SER A 54 12.64 -2.76 0.21
N ASN A 55 12.05 -1.73 0.85
CA ASN A 55 10.61 -1.66 1.09
C ASN A 55 9.81 -1.58 -0.20
N SER A 56 10.27 -0.80 -1.20
CA SER A 56 9.62 -0.72 -2.51
C SER A 56 9.55 -2.09 -3.19
N TYR A 57 10.66 -2.81 -3.22
CA TYR A 57 10.73 -4.14 -3.85
C TYR A 57 9.87 -5.17 -3.13
N TYR A 58 9.89 -5.17 -1.79
CA TYR A 58 9.05 -6.05 -0.98
C TYR A 58 7.57 -5.83 -1.28
N ILE A 59 7.10 -4.58 -1.18
CA ILE A 59 5.69 -4.25 -1.39
C ILE A 59 5.27 -4.54 -2.83
N LYS A 60 6.11 -4.18 -3.82
CA LYS A 60 5.87 -4.50 -5.23
C LYS A 60 5.69 -6.00 -5.45
N SER A 61 6.54 -6.84 -4.85
CA SER A 61 6.43 -8.30 -4.98
C SER A 61 5.13 -8.84 -4.37
N LYS A 62 4.74 -8.33 -3.21
CA LYS A 62 3.49 -8.72 -2.53
C LYS A 62 2.26 -8.31 -3.32
N VAL A 63 2.25 -7.10 -3.87
CA VAL A 63 1.14 -6.54 -4.65
C VAL A 63 0.99 -7.25 -5.99
N LYS A 64 2.08 -7.67 -6.63
CA LYS A 64 2.07 -8.37 -7.93
C LYS A 64 1.27 -9.69 -7.90
N ASN A 65 1.26 -10.38 -6.77
CA ASN A 65 0.52 -11.63 -6.60
C ASN A 65 -1.01 -11.42 -6.49
N PHE A 66 -1.43 -10.16 -6.37
CA PHE A 66 -2.82 -9.76 -6.22
C PHE A 66 -3.13 -8.70 -7.27
N LEU A 67 -3.72 -8.93 -8.29
CA LEU A 67 -4.30 -8.06 -9.32
C LEU A 67 -4.34 -6.53 -9.01
N PHE A 68 -3.24 -5.96 -8.48
CA PHE A 68 -3.09 -4.53 -8.22
C PHE A 68 -2.05 -3.93 -9.14
N ASN A 69 -2.30 -2.73 -9.63
CA ASN A 69 -1.32 -1.97 -10.37
C ASN A 69 -0.41 -1.24 -9.39
N PHE A 70 0.90 -1.47 -9.47
CA PHE A 70 1.91 -0.83 -8.64
C PHE A 70 2.70 0.19 -9.45
N PHE A 71 2.74 1.42 -8.94
CA PHE A 71 3.52 2.51 -9.50
C PHE A 71 4.56 2.96 -8.47
N ASP A 72 5.82 3.04 -8.88
CA ASP A 72 6.89 3.58 -8.04
C ASP A 72 6.96 5.10 -8.22
N GLY A 73 6.68 5.82 -7.15
CA GLY A 73 6.75 7.29 -7.09
C GLY A 73 8.15 7.83 -6.81
N GLY A 74 9.11 6.92 -6.56
CA GLY A 74 10.49 7.23 -6.27
C GLY A 74 10.76 7.53 -4.79
N ILE A 75 11.94 8.10 -4.55
CA ILE A 75 12.42 8.43 -3.21
C ILE A 75 12.16 9.90 -2.91
N LEU A 76 11.53 10.19 -1.78
CA LEU A 76 11.32 11.53 -1.24
C LEU A 76 12.32 11.75 -0.09
N ARG A 77 12.99 12.89 -0.11
CA ARG A 77 13.91 13.30 0.94
C ARG A 77 13.24 14.21 1.97
N ASP A 78 13.85 14.40 3.11
CA ASP A 78 13.30 15.20 4.21
C ASP A 78 12.91 16.65 3.82
N ARG A 79 13.53 17.18 2.76
CA ARG A 79 13.25 18.53 2.22
C ARG A 79 12.20 18.54 1.11
N ASP A 80 11.69 17.40 0.71
CA ASP A 80 10.77 17.25 -0.42
C ASP A 80 9.29 17.40 -0.03
N GLU A 81 8.99 18.00 1.13
CA GLU A 81 7.61 18.21 1.60
C GLU A 81 6.76 18.95 0.56
N LEU A 82 7.27 20.04 -0.01
CA LEU A 82 6.57 20.81 -1.04
C LEU A 82 6.39 20.00 -2.34
N VAL A 83 7.38 19.19 -2.69
CA VAL A 83 7.29 18.28 -3.85
C VAL A 83 6.22 17.24 -3.62
N PHE A 84 6.19 16.63 -2.43
CA PHE A 84 5.18 15.65 -2.06
C PHE A 84 3.78 16.28 -2.04
N GLU A 85 3.64 17.47 -1.48
CA GLU A 85 2.38 18.22 -1.49
C GLU A 85 1.85 18.44 -2.91
N LYS A 86 2.69 18.92 -3.82
CA LYS A 86 2.32 19.10 -5.25
C LYS A 86 1.91 17.75 -5.89
N LYS A 87 2.63 16.67 -5.57
CA LYS A 87 2.27 15.32 -6.03
C LYS A 87 0.91 14.89 -5.48
N ILE A 88 0.65 15.08 -4.19
CA ILE A 88 -0.64 14.74 -3.57
C ILE A 88 -1.78 15.50 -4.26
N LYS A 89 -1.66 16.81 -4.50
CA LYS A 89 -2.67 17.59 -5.25
C LYS A 89 -3.01 16.95 -6.60
N LYS A 90 -1.99 16.57 -7.38
CA LYS A 90 -2.19 15.90 -8.66
C LYS A 90 -2.85 14.52 -8.50
N ILE A 91 -2.43 13.75 -7.51
CA ILE A 91 -2.94 12.39 -7.24
C ILE A 91 -4.41 12.42 -6.83
N LEU A 92 -4.88 13.47 -6.13
CA LEU A 92 -6.29 13.63 -5.76
C LEU A 92 -7.23 13.62 -6.99
N HIS A 93 -6.74 14.05 -8.14
CA HIS A 93 -7.47 14.09 -9.41
C HIS A 93 -7.05 12.99 -10.40
N SER A 94 -6.13 12.09 -10.01
CA SER A 94 -5.63 11.01 -10.85
C SER A 94 -6.40 9.70 -10.67
N LYS A 95 -5.99 8.66 -11.43
CA LYS A 95 -6.50 7.29 -11.30
C LYS A 95 -5.89 6.52 -10.13
N ILE A 96 -5.00 7.10 -9.34
CA ILE A 96 -4.42 6.45 -8.15
C ILE A 96 -5.48 6.34 -7.07
N ASP A 97 -5.64 5.16 -6.53
CA ASP A 97 -6.62 4.83 -5.49
C ASP A 97 -5.96 4.82 -4.10
N ILE A 98 -4.71 4.36 -4.02
CA ILE A 98 -3.98 4.21 -2.75
C ILE A 98 -2.59 4.80 -2.87
N ILE A 99 -2.20 5.56 -1.87
CA ILE A 99 -0.83 6.04 -1.69
C ILE A 99 -0.22 5.32 -0.51
N ILE A 100 0.98 4.78 -0.69
CA ILE A 100 1.76 4.18 0.39
C ILE A 100 3.08 4.93 0.49
N THR A 101 3.44 5.38 1.69
CA THR A 101 4.79 5.88 1.98
C THR A 101 5.49 4.94 2.95
N SER A 102 6.80 4.79 2.83
CA SER A 102 7.62 4.07 3.79
C SER A 102 8.65 5.01 4.38
N GLY A 103 8.53 5.30 5.68
CA GLY A 103 9.25 6.35 6.42
C GLY A 103 8.46 7.66 6.52
N ALA A 104 9.04 8.67 7.21
CA ALA A 104 8.47 10.01 7.47
C ALA A 104 7.07 10.00 8.11
N VAL A 105 6.77 9.00 8.96
CA VAL A 105 5.44 8.77 9.55
C VAL A 105 5.42 8.84 11.07
N SER A 106 6.57 8.96 11.70
CA SER A 106 6.71 9.12 13.16
C SER A 106 6.37 10.57 13.58
N ALA A 107 6.53 10.88 14.85
CA ALA A 107 6.37 12.23 15.37
C ALA A 107 7.63 13.09 15.27
N GLY A 108 8.62 12.69 14.49
CA GLY A 108 9.89 13.39 14.30
C GLY A 108 9.75 14.70 13.53
N LYS A 109 10.68 15.63 13.76
CA LYS A 109 10.70 16.96 13.13
C LYS A 109 10.68 16.91 11.59
N PHE A 110 11.19 15.84 10.99
CA PHE A 110 11.30 15.64 9.54
C PHE A 110 10.15 14.81 8.94
N ASP A 111 9.21 14.36 9.77
CA ASP A 111 8.10 13.52 9.35
C ASP A 111 6.96 14.38 8.77
N PHE A 112 7.01 14.59 7.47
CA PHE A 112 6.08 15.49 6.77
C PHE A 112 4.73 14.85 6.41
N VAL A 113 4.61 13.52 6.37
CA VAL A 113 3.36 12.83 5.97
C VAL A 113 2.18 13.20 6.88
N PRO A 114 2.31 13.21 8.23
CA PRO A 114 1.22 13.65 9.11
C PRO A 114 0.79 15.11 8.89
N ARG A 115 1.75 16.01 8.59
CA ARG A 115 1.47 17.42 8.31
C ARG A 115 0.68 17.58 7.01
N ILE A 116 1.06 16.86 5.97
CA ILE A 116 0.35 16.86 4.69
C ILE A 116 -1.10 16.36 4.86
N ILE A 117 -1.31 15.29 5.63
CA ILE A 117 -2.65 14.77 5.91
C ILE A 117 -3.51 15.85 6.59
N LYS A 118 -2.97 16.54 7.58
CA LYS A 118 -3.67 17.65 8.25
C LYS A 118 -3.97 18.82 7.29
N LYS A 119 -3.00 19.20 6.45
CA LYS A 119 -3.13 20.29 5.48
C LYS A 119 -4.24 20.05 4.46
N PHE A 120 -4.40 18.83 4.01
CA PHE A 120 -5.44 18.42 3.04
C PHE A 120 -6.76 18.04 3.72
N ASN A 121 -6.90 18.26 5.03
CA ASN A 121 -8.10 17.90 5.79
C ASN A 121 -8.56 16.46 5.53
N LEU A 122 -7.61 15.53 5.47
CA LEU A 122 -7.90 14.11 5.27
C LEU A 122 -8.45 13.53 6.58
N SER A 123 -9.39 12.61 6.46
CA SER A 123 -9.89 11.87 7.63
C SER A 123 -8.82 10.91 8.14
N ASN A 124 -8.13 11.32 9.19
CA ASN A 124 -7.11 10.49 9.83
C ASN A 124 -7.78 9.48 10.76
N HIS A 125 -7.64 8.19 10.45
CA HIS A 125 -8.24 7.11 11.24
C HIS A 125 -7.33 6.68 12.39
N PHE A 126 -6.01 6.56 12.16
CA PHE A 126 -5.02 6.30 13.21
C PHE A 126 -3.62 6.77 12.80
N LYS A 127 -2.78 7.06 13.80
CA LYS A 127 -1.37 7.49 13.64
C LYS A 127 -0.39 6.49 14.23
N SER A 128 -0.85 5.60 15.07
CA SER A 128 -0.05 4.54 15.67
C SER A 128 -0.95 3.43 16.16
N VAL A 129 -0.36 2.25 16.33
CA VAL A 129 -1.03 1.07 16.87
C VAL A 129 -0.13 0.40 17.90
N ALA A 130 -0.72 -0.31 18.85
CA ALA A 130 0.00 -0.97 19.94
C ALA A 130 0.60 -2.31 19.50
N ILE A 131 1.47 -2.29 18.47
CA ILE A 131 2.19 -3.47 17.97
C ILE A 131 3.70 -3.27 17.98
N ARG A 132 4.45 -4.35 18.08
CA ARG A 132 5.91 -4.37 17.99
C ARG A 132 6.36 -5.60 17.20
N PRO A 133 7.04 -5.41 16.03
CA PRO A 133 7.42 -4.15 15.39
C PRO A 133 6.24 -3.49 14.67
N GLY A 134 6.32 -2.16 14.40
CA GLY A 134 5.36 -1.46 13.55
C GLY A 134 4.48 -0.40 14.23
N LYS A 135 4.75 -0.03 15.49
CA LYS A 135 3.99 0.99 16.22
C LYS A 135 3.68 2.26 15.40
N PRO A 136 4.65 2.93 14.72
CA PRO A 136 4.37 4.11 13.91
C PRO A 136 3.79 3.72 12.55
N ILE A 137 2.49 3.62 12.47
CA ILE A 137 1.75 3.47 11.21
C ILE A 137 0.66 4.52 11.15
N LEU A 138 0.39 5.03 9.94
CA LEU A 138 -0.62 6.03 9.72
C LEU A 138 -1.59 5.56 8.64
N PHE A 139 -2.88 5.82 8.85
CA PHE A 139 -3.92 5.57 7.88
C PHE A 139 -4.89 6.75 7.82
N ALA A 140 -5.09 7.28 6.62
CA ALA A 140 -6.04 8.34 6.37
C ALA A 140 -6.83 8.09 5.08
N LYS A 141 -8.09 8.52 5.06
CA LYS A 141 -8.96 8.52 3.89
C LYS A 141 -9.20 9.94 3.39
N ILE A 142 -9.42 10.06 2.09
CA ILE A 142 -9.80 11.31 1.46
C ILE A 142 -11.32 11.41 1.47
N LYS A 143 -11.86 12.45 2.17
CA LYS A 143 -13.30 12.67 2.27
C LYS A 143 -13.95 12.73 0.87
N GLY A 144 -15.07 12.05 0.71
CA GLY A 144 -15.82 12.04 -0.55
C GLY A 144 -15.18 11.29 -1.71
N LYS A 145 -14.03 10.63 -1.51
CA LYS A 145 -13.35 9.82 -2.54
C LYS A 145 -12.95 8.47 -1.97
N GLN A 146 -12.97 7.44 -2.82
CA GLN A 146 -12.46 6.11 -2.45
C GLN A 146 -10.92 6.06 -2.55
N LYS A 147 -10.24 7.01 -1.92
CA LYS A 147 -8.78 7.11 -1.91
C LYS A 147 -8.26 7.03 -0.49
N ALA A 148 -7.13 6.35 -0.32
CA ALA A 148 -6.49 6.17 0.98
C ALA A 148 -5.00 6.47 0.94
N ILE A 149 -4.46 6.85 2.09
CA ILE A 149 -3.02 7.03 2.32
C ILE A 149 -2.61 6.15 3.49
N PHE A 150 -1.61 5.33 3.28
CA PHE A 150 -0.90 4.59 4.31
C PHE A 150 0.50 5.14 4.47
N GLY A 151 0.87 5.45 5.70
CA GLY A 151 2.25 5.73 6.06
C GLY A 151 2.82 4.56 6.85
N LEU A 152 3.82 3.90 6.32
CA LEU A 152 4.49 2.75 6.93
C LEU A 152 5.82 3.17 7.56
N PRO A 153 6.30 2.46 8.59
CA PRO A 153 7.63 2.68 9.15
C PRO A 153 8.75 2.57 8.09
N GLY A 154 9.85 3.29 8.30
CA GLY A 154 11.05 3.16 7.45
C GLY A 154 11.77 1.82 7.61
N ASN A 155 11.81 1.27 8.84
CA ASN A 155 12.43 -0.03 9.10
C ASN A 155 11.76 -1.14 8.29
N PRO A 156 12.51 -1.96 7.54
CA PRO A 156 11.94 -2.95 6.62
C PRO A 156 11.03 -3.99 7.29
N ILE A 157 11.44 -4.53 8.43
CA ILE A 157 10.65 -5.54 9.17
C ILE A 157 9.34 -4.92 9.66
N SER A 158 9.41 -3.71 10.22
CA SER A 158 8.23 -2.97 10.67
C SER A 158 7.30 -2.61 9.51
N SER A 159 7.87 -2.20 8.38
CA SER A 159 7.11 -1.90 7.16
C SER A 159 6.40 -3.13 6.62
N ALA A 160 7.09 -4.27 6.56
CA ALA A 160 6.52 -5.55 6.14
C ALA A 160 5.37 -6.02 7.05
N ALA A 161 5.54 -5.92 8.38
CA ALA A 161 4.50 -6.25 9.35
C ALA A 161 3.28 -5.33 9.17
N CYS A 162 3.48 -4.01 9.11
CA CYS A 162 2.39 -3.05 8.90
C CYS A 162 1.68 -3.27 7.56
N PHE A 163 2.42 -3.57 6.50
CA PHE A 163 1.81 -3.93 5.21
C PHE A 163 0.92 -5.16 5.35
N ARG A 164 1.42 -6.23 5.97
CA ARG A 164 0.68 -7.49 6.13
C ARG A 164 -0.60 -7.33 6.94
N PHE A 165 -0.54 -6.59 8.06
CA PHE A 165 -1.66 -6.53 9.01
C PHE A 165 -2.66 -5.41 8.71
N PHE A 166 -2.29 -4.36 7.99
CA PHE A 166 -3.17 -3.21 7.78
C PHE A 166 -3.43 -2.90 6.32
N VAL A 167 -2.39 -2.86 5.48
CA VAL A 167 -2.57 -2.50 4.07
C VAL A 167 -3.21 -3.65 3.31
N TYR A 168 -2.71 -4.85 3.49
CA TYR A 168 -3.16 -6.02 2.78
C TYR A 168 -4.65 -6.32 2.99
N PRO A 169 -5.18 -6.40 4.23
CA PRO A 169 -6.61 -6.61 4.45
C PRO A 169 -7.47 -5.47 3.88
N TYR A 170 -6.96 -4.23 3.89
CA TYR A 170 -7.64 -3.12 3.24
C TYR A 170 -7.74 -3.31 1.72
N LEU A 171 -6.66 -3.78 1.08
CA LEU A 171 -6.66 -4.09 -0.34
C LEU A 171 -7.65 -5.21 -0.68
N GLU A 172 -7.68 -6.28 0.11
CA GLU A 172 -8.64 -7.38 -0.04
C GLU A 172 -10.09 -6.86 0.07
N SER A 173 -10.36 -6.00 1.05
CA SER A 173 -11.68 -5.41 1.23
C SER A 173 -12.15 -4.57 0.04
N LEU A 174 -11.23 -3.85 -0.62
CA LEU A 174 -11.54 -3.09 -1.84
C LEU A 174 -11.98 -3.99 -2.99
N LEU A 175 -11.37 -5.15 -3.12
CA LEU A 175 -11.75 -6.16 -4.10
C LEU A 175 -13.01 -6.92 -3.68
N GLY A 176 -13.46 -6.76 -2.43
CA GLY A 176 -14.58 -7.50 -1.86
C GLY A 176 -14.21 -8.96 -1.59
N ILE A 177 -12.93 -9.26 -1.44
CA ILE A 177 -12.44 -10.54 -0.95
C ILE A 177 -12.69 -10.52 0.57
N GLU A 178 -13.42 -11.51 1.07
CA GLU A 178 -13.57 -11.68 2.51
C GLU A 178 -12.22 -12.12 3.07
N ALA A 179 -11.71 -11.39 4.05
CA ALA A 179 -10.51 -11.81 4.76
C ALA A 179 -10.82 -13.15 5.44
N VAL A 180 -10.33 -14.23 4.86
CA VAL A 180 -10.40 -15.54 5.52
C VAL A 180 -9.46 -15.44 6.71
N SER A 181 -10.02 -15.35 7.89
CA SER A 181 -9.26 -15.49 9.13
C SER A 181 -8.72 -16.92 9.15
N TYR A 182 -7.47 -17.10 8.73
CA TYR A 182 -6.77 -18.38 8.88
C TYR A 182 -6.46 -18.56 10.38
N THR A 183 -7.41 -19.09 11.11
CA THR A 183 -7.21 -19.56 12.49
C THR A 183 -6.46 -20.89 12.53
N HIS A 184 -6.22 -21.52 11.38
CA HIS A 184 -5.42 -22.74 11.28
C HIS A 184 -4.00 -22.39 10.78
N LEU A 185 -3.07 -22.31 11.71
CA LEU A 185 -1.67 -22.64 11.46
C LEU A 185 -1.67 -24.07 10.91
N ARG A 186 -1.59 -24.23 9.59
CA ARG A 186 -1.15 -25.51 9.06
C ARG A 186 0.29 -25.69 9.52
N ALA A 187 0.48 -26.55 10.50
CA ALA A 187 1.75 -27.22 10.73
C ALA A 187 2.02 -28.03 9.46
N HIS A 188 2.75 -27.49 8.50
CA HIS A 188 3.29 -28.18 7.36
C HIS A 188 4.77 -28.32 7.56
N GLU A 189 5.07 -29.51 8.08
CA GLU A 189 5.79 -30.55 7.31
C GLU A 189 7.26 -30.21 7.14
N THR A 190 7.99 -30.60 8.18
CA THR A 190 9.37 -31.09 8.05
C THR A 190 9.38 -32.27 7.08
N TYR A 191 10.02 -32.08 5.93
CA TYR A 191 10.75 -33.12 5.20
C TYR A 191 12.13 -32.56 4.91
#